data_c50d1046e9f38a4fb713edff84a8cc4e
#
_entry.id   c50d1046e9f38a4fb713edff84a8cc4e
#
_cell.length_a   1.000
_cell.length_b   1.000
_cell.length_c   1.000
_cell.angle_alpha   90.00
_cell.angle_beta   90.00
_cell.angle_gamma   90.00
#
_symmetry.space_group_name_H-M   'P 1'
#
loop_
_entity.id
_entity.type
_entity.pdbx_description
1 polymer ?
#
loop_
_entity_poly.entity_id
_entity_poly.type
_entity_poly.pdbx_seq_one_letter_code
_entity_poly.pdbx_strand_id
1 'polypeptide(L)'
;MKLNSIVMLLFVALLTACKGSAYDLSSYGLNPDTGENASPLMAKALQQIAAESNSDTVRIFLPKGRYDFYPTGSSECEYFISNHDQDNPKQVGLAFENMKNVVFDGQGSELVFHGRMLPVSLVGSDNCTLKNFSIDFANPHISQVKVLENDTLGGMITYEVAPWVEYEIRDSNFVAKGEGWEHVPAWGIAFEGDTKRLVYTTSDISVGSKQVAEIAPRKICAPWKNKKLIPGTVVVFRGYGRPTPGIFMYHDTNTTLENIQVHYAEGMGLLAQMSENITLDKFSVCLRGEDDPRYFTTQADATHFSG
;
A
#
# COMPACT_ATOMS: atom_id res chain seq x y z
N MET A 1 -47.62 27.49 29.17
CA MET A 1 -46.18 27.46 29.45
C MET A 1 -45.78 26.16 30.13
N LYS A 2 -46.14 24.99 29.55
CA LYS A 2 -45.77 23.63 30.08
C LYS A 2 -45.47 22.60 29.01
N LEU A 3 -45.35 23.03 27.73
CA LEU A 3 -45.11 22.09 26.61
C LEU A 3 -43.63 21.94 26.23
N ASN A 4 -42.77 22.92 26.57
CA ASN A 4 -41.36 22.89 26.16
C ASN A 4 -40.43 22.07 27.05
N SER A 5 -40.89 21.64 28.26
CA SER A 5 -40.06 20.86 29.18
C SER A 5 -40.06 19.33 28.89
N ILE A 6 -41.09 18.83 28.21
CA ILE A 6 -41.20 17.39 27.87
C ILE A 6 -40.40 17.04 26.64
N VAL A 7 -40.25 17.96 25.68
CA VAL A 7 -39.44 17.71 24.46
C VAL A 7 -37.94 17.68 24.77
N MET A 8 -37.48 18.43 25.77
CA MET A 8 -36.08 18.47 26.16
C MET A 8 -35.62 17.22 26.93
N LEU A 9 -36.54 16.56 27.65
CA LEU A 9 -36.23 15.28 28.36
C LEU A 9 -36.17 14.07 27.40
N LEU A 10 -36.88 14.08 26.26
CA LEU A 10 -36.86 13.01 25.29
C LEU A 10 -35.55 13.05 24.40
N PHE A 11 -34.92 14.21 24.24
CA PHE A 11 -33.67 14.31 23.47
C PHE A 11 -32.43 13.86 24.27
N VAL A 12 -32.46 13.93 25.60
CA VAL A 12 -31.36 13.46 26.46
C VAL A 12 -31.40 11.93 26.63
N ALA A 13 -32.56 11.29 26.50
CA ALA A 13 -32.70 9.83 26.65
C ALA A 13 -32.24 9.02 25.42
N LEU A 14 -32.03 9.65 24.25
CA LEU A 14 -31.55 8.97 23.05
C LEU A 14 -30.01 8.91 22.94
N LEU A 15 -29.26 9.58 23.80
CA LEU A 15 -27.79 9.61 23.80
C LEU A 15 -27.14 8.52 24.67
N THR A 16 -27.91 7.69 25.35
CA THR A 16 -27.37 6.65 26.27
C THR A 16 -27.33 5.24 25.72
N ALA A 17 -27.53 5.02 24.41
CA ALA A 17 -27.64 3.67 23.82
C ALA A 17 -26.40 3.20 23.03
N CYS A 18 -25.29 3.92 22.98
CA CYS A 18 -24.04 3.39 22.45
C CYS A 18 -23.06 3.14 23.60
N LYS A 19 -23.12 1.95 24.18
CA LYS A 19 -22.04 1.44 25.03
C LYS A 19 -20.85 1.17 24.11
N GLY A 20 -19.73 1.85 24.30
CA GLY A 20 -18.51 1.66 23.56
C GLY A 20 -17.50 2.76 23.85
N SER A 21 -16.22 2.39 23.86
CA SER A 21 -15.12 3.33 24.04
C SER A 21 -14.80 4.04 22.73
N ALA A 22 -14.45 5.32 22.81
CA ALA A 22 -14.02 6.13 21.65
C ALA A 22 -12.65 6.72 21.92
N TYR A 23 -11.72 6.50 21.00
CA TYR A 23 -10.34 6.92 21.08
C TYR A 23 -10.02 7.82 19.89
N ASP A 24 -9.70 9.07 20.16
CA ASP A 24 -9.14 10.01 19.18
C ASP A 24 -7.62 9.90 19.23
N LEU A 25 -7.00 9.49 18.12
CA LEU A 25 -5.56 9.26 18.07
C LEU A 25 -4.73 10.53 18.19
N SER A 26 -5.31 11.72 18.04
CA SER A 26 -4.63 12.96 18.37
C SER A 26 -4.23 13.04 19.85
N SER A 27 -5.01 12.43 20.74
CA SER A 27 -4.69 12.35 22.17
C SER A 27 -3.47 11.45 22.48
N TYR A 28 -3.07 10.62 21.50
CA TYR A 28 -1.85 9.81 21.54
C TYR A 28 -0.67 10.50 20.83
N GLY A 29 -0.86 11.74 20.37
CA GLY A 29 0.16 12.52 19.67
C GLY A 29 0.18 12.35 18.15
N LEU A 30 -0.74 11.56 17.58
CA LEU A 30 -0.87 11.38 16.14
C LEU A 30 -1.55 12.60 15.51
N ASN A 31 -0.74 13.53 15.00
CA ASN A 31 -1.20 14.73 14.31
C ASN A 31 -0.95 14.60 12.80
N PRO A 32 -1.90 15.01 11.95
CA PRO A 32 -1.75 14.94 10.50
C PRO A 32 -0.73 15.96 9.97
N ASP A 33 -0.23 15.70 8.76
CA ASP A 33 0.55 16.65 7.94
C ASP A 33 1.86 17.15 8.58
N THR A 34 2.40 16.43 9.55
CA THR A 34 3.65 16.81 10.23
C THR A 34 4.90 16.41 9.45
N GLY A 35 4.81 15.38 8.59
CA GLY A 35 5.97 14.74 7.96
C GLY A 35 6.85 13.93 8.94
N GLU A 36 6.44 13.82 10.21
CA GLU A 36 7.14 13.02 11.22
C GLU A 36 6.75 11.54 11.13
N ASN A 37 7.60 10.66 11.68
CA ASN A 37 7.32 9.24 11.74
C ASN A 37 6.16 8.92 12.69
N ALA A 38 5.02 8.50 12.12
CA ALA A 38 3.83 8.12 12.89
C ALA A 38 3.91 6.71 13.51
N SER A 39 4.83 5.85 13.04
CA SER A 39 4.89 4.42 13.44
C SER A 39 4.97 4.20 14.94
N PRO A 40 5.87 4.85 15.71
CA PRO A 40 5.99 4.59 17.14
C PRO A 40 4.73 4.97 17.92
N LEU A 41 4.09 6.06 17.53
CA LEU A 41 2.88 6.54 18.20
C LEU A 41 1.67 5.64 17.86
N MET A 42 1.56 5.21 16.60
CA MET A 42 0.50 4.28 16.17
C MET A 42 0.65 2.91 16.86
N ALA A 43 1.85 2.34 16.87
CA ALA A 43 2.11 1.07 17.55
C ALA A 43 1.73 1.12 19.05
N LYS A 44 2.15 2.19 19.75
CA LYS A 44 1.81 2.42 21.14
C LYS A 44 0.30 2.59 21.35
N ALA A 45 -0.35 3.39 20.52
CA ALA A 45 -1.79 3.65 20.65
C ALA A 45 -2.61 2.37 20.46
N LEU A 46 -2.35 1.60 19.40
CA LEU A 46 -3.07 0.35 19.14
C LEU A 46 -2.82 -0.68 20.25
N GLN A 47 -1.60 -0.80 20.75
CA GLN A 47 -1.27 -1.69 21.88
C GLN A 47 -2.04 -1.31 23.16
N GLN A 48 -2.10 -0.03 23.50
CA GLN A 48 -2.84 0.44 24.68
C GLN A 48 -4.36 0.20 24.52
N ILE A 49 -4.92 0.54 23.37
CA ILE A 49 -6.34 0.36 23.08
C ILE A 49 -6.71 -1.14 23.11
N ALA A 50 -5.86 -2.01 22.56
CA ALA A 50 -6.07 -3.46 22.62
C ALA A 50 -6.12 -3.99 24.06
N ALA A 51 -5.25 -3.48 24.94
CA ALA A 51 -5.22 -3.86 26.36
C ALA A 51 -6.43 -3.37 27.16
N GLU A 52 -7.02 -2.24 26.75
CA GLU A 52 -8.18 -1.62 27.41
C GLU A 52 -9.52 -2.11 26.83
N SER A 53 -9.50 -2.72 25.63
CA SER A 53 -10.70 -3.18 24.94
C SER A 53 -11.37 -4.32 25.71
N ASN A 54 -12.68 -4.20 25.88
CA ASN A 54 -13.54 -5.20 26.48
C ASN A 54 -14.54 -5.74 25.43
N SER A 55 -15.65 -6.33 25.86
CA SER A 55 -16.69 -6.85 24.96
C SER A 55 -17.49 -5.77 24.20
N ASP A 56 -17.35 -4.51 24.57
CA ASP A 56 -18.07 -3.39 23.94
C ASP A 56 -17.37 -2.94 22.65
N THR A 57 -18.08 -2.19 21.82
CA THR A 57 -17.50 -1.64 20.57
C THR A 57 -16.45 -0.57 20.88
N VAL A 58 -15.28 -0.76 20.31
CA VAL A 58 -14.15 0.18 20.36
C VAL A 58 -14.10 0.99 19.06
N ARG A 59 -14.23 2.30 19.17
CA ARG A 59 -14.12 3.21 18.02
C ARG A 59 -12.82 3.97 18.09
N ILE A 60 -12.02 3.88 17.03
CA ILE A 60 -10.71 4.53 16.89
C ILE A 60 -10.80 5.53 15.74
N PHE A 61 -10.49 6.79 16.00
CA PHE A 61 -10.52 7.86 15.01
C PHE A 61 -9.12 8.40 14.77
N LEU A 62 -8.69 8.37 13.51
CA LEU A 62 -7.47 9.03 13.06
C LEU A 62 -7.84 10.37 12.43
N PRO A 63 -7.41 11.52 12.97
CA PRO A 63 -7.72 12.82 12.38
C PRO A 63 -7.30 12.89 10.91
N LYS A 64 -8.15 13.50 10.09
CA LYS A 64 -7.93 13.56 8.64
C LYS A 64 -6.66 14.31 8.29
N GLY A 65 -5.82 13.69 7.43
CA GLY A 65 -4.62 14.25 6.82
C GLY A 65 -3.63 13.17 6.41
N ARG A 66 -2.41 13.57 6.13
CA ARG A 66 -1.33 12.65 5.74
C ARG A 66 -0.55 12.19 6.97
N TYR A 67 -0.22 10.90 6.99
CA TYR A 67 0.65 10.27 8.00
C TYR A 67 1.74 9.48 7.31
N ASP A 68 2.98 9.75 7.69
CA ASP A 68 4.16 9.07 7.16
C ASP A 68 4.63 7.98 8.15
N PHE A 69 4.72 6.75 7.68
CA PHE A 69 5.11 5.58 8.46
C PHE A 69 6.46 5.05 8.01
N TYR A 70 7.36 4.85 8.95
CA TYR A 70 8.71 4.32 8.72
C TYR A 70 8.92 3.01 9.50
N PRO A 71 9.85 2.12 9.05
CA PRO A 71 10.12 0.88 9.77
C PRO A 71 10.53 1.09 11.23
N THR A 72 11.28 2.17 11.49
CA THR A 72 11.76 2.48 12.84
C THR A 72 10.63 2.76 13.81
N GLY A 73 10.50 1.90 14.84
CA GLY A 73 9.47 2.04 15.87
C GLY A 73 8.08 1.56 15.46
N SER A 74 7.93 0.92 14.30
CA SER A 74 6.71 0.19 13.93
C SER A 74 6.54 -1.07 14.78
N SER A 75 5.36 -1.70 14.69
CA SER A 75 5.14 -3.01 15.32
C SER A 75 5.95 -4.09 14.59
N GLU A 76 6.68 -4.91 15.35
CA GLU A 76 7.40 -6.08 14.82
C GLU A 76 6.57 -7.35 15.02
N CYS A 77 6.16 -7.98 13.91
CA CYS A 77 5.28 -9.13 13.94
C CYS A 77 5.84 -10.29 13.10
N GLU A 78 5.74 -11.51 13.61
CA GLU A 78 6.10 -12.71 12.85
C GLU A 78 4.91 -13.27 12.09
N TYR A 79 4.90 -13.08 10.78
CA TYR A 79 3.83 -13.54 9.90
C TYR A 79 4.37 -14.41 8.77
N PHE A 80 3.68 -15.51 8.50
CA PHE A 80 3.93 -16.38 7.35
C PHE A 80 2.88 -16.13 6.28
N ILE A 81 3.23 -15.25 5.33
CA ILE A 81 2.32 -14.72 4.33
C ILE A 81 2.45 -15.52 3.05
N SER A 82 1.41 -16.24 2.64
CA SER A 82 1.45 -17.05 1.41
C SER A 82 1.73 -16.18 0.17
N ASN A 83 2.45 -16.73 -0.80
CA ASN A 83 2.84 -16.04 -2.04
C ASN A 83 3.64 -14.73 -1.85
N HIS A 84 4.19 -14.52 -0.65
CA HIS A 84 5.07 -13.40 -0.31
C HIS A 84 6.39 -13.90 0.27
N ASP A 85 7.34 -13.00 0.43
CA ASP A 85 8.63 -13.29 1.05
C ASP A 85 8.44 -13.67 2.53
N GLN A 86 9.25 -14.61 3.01
CA GLN A 86 9.12 -15.16 4.37
C GLN A 86 10.06 -14.49 5.37
N ASP A 87 10.72 -13.39 4.99
CA ASP A 87 11.56 -12.62 5.90
C ASP A 87 10.73 -12.09 7.08
N ASN A 88 11.22 -12.30 8.29
CA ASN A 88 10.61 -11.88 9.55
C ASN A 88 11.64 -11.27 10.50
N PRO A 89 11.24 -10.42 11.46
CA PRO A 89 9.87 -9.92 11.64
C PRO A 89 9.44 -8.95 10.55
N LYS A 90 8.13 -8.86 10.29
CA LYS A 90 7.54 -7.82 9.45
C LYS A 90 7.44 -6.52 10.24
N GLN A 91 7.81 -5.41 9.63
CA GLN A 91 7.61 -4.06 10.16
C GLN A 91 6.20 -3.60 9.79
N VAL A 92 5.29 -3.50 10.76
CA VAL A 92 3.86 -3.28 10.53
C VAL A 92 3.45 -1.86 10.94
N GLY A 93 2.80 -1.13 10.04
CA GLY A 93 2.32 0.23 10.31
C GLY A 93 1.14 0.24 11.27
N LEU A 94 0.07 -0.44 10.93
CA LEU A 94 -1.14 -0.60 11.74
C LEU A 94 -1.38 -2.10 12.01
N ALA A 95 -1.06 -2.57 13.21
CA ALA A 95 -1.22 -3.97 13.61
C ALA A 95 -2.46 -4.13 14.51
N PHE A 96 -3.50 -4.77 13.97
CA PHE A 96 -4.71 -5.14 14.72
C PHE A 96 -4.63 -6.64 15.05
N GLU A 97 -4.15 -6.96 16.24
CA GLU A 97 -3.96 -8.35 16.66
C GLU A 97 -4.93 -8.75 17.78
N ASN A 98 -5.65 -9.84 17.58
CA ASN A 98 -6.60 -10.41 18.54
C ASN A 98 -7.64 -9.39 19.04
N MET A 99 -7.96 -8.41 18.21
CA MET A 99 -8.94 -7.37 18.54
C MET A 99 -10.36 -7.81 18.22
N LYS A 100 -11.33 -7.35 19.02
CA LYS A 100 -12.75 -7.64 18.80
C LYS A 100 -13.59 -6.38 18.84
N ASN A 101 -14.63 -6.33 18.01
CA ASN A 101 -15.60 -5.24 17.96
C ASN A 101 -14.96 -3.87 17.72
N VAL A 102 -13.92 -3.79 16.89
CA VAL A 102 -13.20 -2.56 16.60
C VAL A 102 -13.72 -1.88 15.33
N VAL A 103 -13.93 -0.59 15.40
CA VAL A 103 -14.17 0.27 14.25
C VAL A 103 -13.04 1.29 14.18
N PHE A 104 -12.11 1.12 13.24
CA PHE A 104 -11.08 2.11 12.92
C PHE A 104 -11.56 2.99 11.76
N ASP A 105 -11.63 4.29 11.99
CA ASP A 105 -12.03 5.28 11.00
C ASP A 105 -10.86 6.24 10.71
N GLY A 106 -10.28 6.11 9.53
CA GLY A 106 -9.21 6.99 9.05
C GLY A 106 -9.69 8.37 8.61
N GLN A 107 -11.00 8.63 8.61
CA GLN A 107 -11.60 9.93 8.27
C GLN A 107 -11.18 10.51 6.91
N GLY A 108 -10.73 9.66 5.98
CA GLY A 108 -10.21 10.07 4.68
C GLY A 108 -8.73 10.44 4.71
N SER A 109 -7.97 9.89 5.66
CA SER A 109 -6.54 10.09 5.77
C SER A 109 -5.75 9.31 4.73
N GLU A 110 -4.58 9.83 4.42
CA GLU A 110 -3.58 9.21 3.55
C GLU A 110 -2.47 8.62 4.40
N LEU A 111 -2.30 7.29 4.31
CA LEU A 111 -1.24 6.56 4.99
C LEU A 111 -0.11 6.29 4.00
N VAL A 112 1.02 6.95 4.19
CA VAL A 112 2.19 6.86 3.29
C VAL A 112 3.30 6.10 3.98
N PHE A 113 3.73 5.01 3.35
CA PHE A 113 4.75 4.11 3.90
C PHE A 113 6.11 4.34 3.26
N HIS A 114 7.15 4.22 4.07
CA HIS A 114 8.54 4.39 3.69
C HIS A 114 9.31 3.09 3.93
N GLY A 115 10.22 2.77 3.01
CA GLY A 115 11.01 1.55 3.10
C GLY A 115 10.18 0.28 2.94
N ARG A 116 10.60 -0.78 3.62
CA ARG A 116 9.97 -2.11 3.56
C ARG A 116 9.02 -2.30 4.73
N MET A 117 7.73 -2.15 4.51
CA MET A 117 6.70 -2.24 5.54
C MET A 117 5.48 -3.03 5.08
N LEU A 118 4.82 -3.68 6.03
CA LEU A 118 3.43 -4.15 5.89
C LEU A 118 2.51 -3.02 6.36
N PRO A 119 1.74 -2.37 5.48
CA PRO A 119 0.93 -1.23 5.88
C PRO A 119 -0.08 -1.55 6.97
N VAL A 120 -0.90 -2.58 6.77
CA VAL A 120 -1.98 -2.94 7.69
C VAL A 120 -2.04 -4.45 7.88
N SER A 121 -2.16 -4.91 9.12
CA SER A 121 -2.48 -6.30 9.43
C SER A 121 -3.70 -6.42 10.35
N LEU A 122 -4.51 -7.43 10.09
CA LEU A 122 -5.51 -7.96 11.03
C LEU A 122 -5.18 -9.44 11.24
N VAL A 123 -4.99 -9.84 12.50
CA VAL A 123 -4.62 -11.22 12.83
C VAL A 123 -5.42 -11.71 14.04
N GLY A 124 -6.20 -12.77 13.85
CA GLY A 124 -7.01 -13.36 14.92
C GLY A 124 -8.12 -12.43 15.43
N SER A 125 -8.55 -11.49 14.62
CA SER A 125 -9.53 -10.46 15.00
C SER A 125 -10.95 -10.86 14.60
N ASP A 126 -11.94 -10.32 15.29
CA ASP A 126 -13.36 -10.64 15.05
C ASP A 126 -14.24 -9.40 15.13
N ASN A 127 -15.20 -9.30 14.21
CA ASN A 127 -16.15 -8.20 14.11
C ASN A 127 -15.45 -6.82 14.04
N CYS A 128 -14.47 -6.69 13.14
CA CYS A 128 -13.70 -5.48 12.93
C CYS A 128 -14.13 -4.76 11.65
N THR A 129 -14.12 -3.42 11.70
CA THR A 129 -14.33 -2.57 10.52
C THR A 129 -13.15 -1.60 10.41
N LEU A 130 -12.45 -1.62 9.28
CA LEU A 130 -11.47 -0.60 8.93
C LEU A 130 -12.04 0.23 7.78
N LYS A 131 -11.97 1.56 7.89
CA LYS A 131 -12.61 2.41 6.88
C LYS A 131 -11.97 3.78 6.68
N ASN A 132 -12.27 4.37 5.50
CA ASN A 132 -11.99 5.75 5.14
C ASN A 132 -10.51 6.11 5.21
N PHE A 133 -9.65 5.39 4.49
CA PHE A 133 -8.23 5.76 4.33
C PHE A 133 -7.66 5.25 3.00
N SER A 134 -6.52 5.79 2.64
CA SER A 134 -5.73 5.27 1.52
C SER A 134 -4.35 4.79 1.98
N ILE A 135 -3.79 3.85 1.24
CA ILE A 135 -2.46 3.29 1.42
C ILE A 135 -1.62 3.63 0.19
N ASP A 136 -0.44 4.19 0.41
CA ASP A 136 0.56 4.38 -0.65
C ASP A 136 1.98 4.27 -0.09
N PHE A 137 2.96 4.21 -0.98
CA PHE A 137 4.39 4.25 -0.63
C PHE A 137 5.03 5.51 -1.22
N ALA A 138 5.83 6.20 -0.42
CA ALA A 138 6.56 7.38 -0.85
C ALA A 138 7.56 7.04 -1.97
N ASN A 139 8.20 5.88 -1.86
CA ASN A 139 9.13 5.35 -2.85
C ASN A 139 8.75 3.90 -3.20
N PRO A 140 7.82 3.68 -4.17
CA PRO A 140 7.36 2.35 -4.53
C PRO A 140 8.49 1.51 -5.14
N HIS A 141 8.54 0.22 -4.80
CA HIS A 141 9.56 -0.75 -5.21
C HIS A 141 9.43 -1.17 -6.68
N ILE A 142 9.38 -0.19 -7.55
CA ILE A 142 9.33 -0.32 -9.01
C ILE A 142 10.17 0.78 -9.65
N SER A 143 10.57 0.56 -10.90
CA SER A 143 11.07 1.63 -11.76
C SER A 143 10.21 1.72 -13.02
N GLN A 144 10.24 2.85 -13.68
CA GLN A 144 9.43 3.08 -14.87
C GLN A 144 10.24 3.78 -15.93
N VAL A 145 10.12 3.28 -17.15
CA VAL A 145 10.83 3.83 -18.29
C VAL A 145 9.89 4.01 -19.48
N LYS A 146 10.18 4.98 -20.34
CA LYS A 146 9.47 5.22 -21.60
C LYS A 146 10.40 4.88 -22.77
N VAL A 147 9.95 4.01 -23.65
CA VAL A 147 10.70 3.66 -24.88
C VAL A 147 10.74 4.87 -25.80
N LEU A 148 11.93 5.28 -26.20
CA LEU A 148 12.18 6.35 -27.18
C LEU A 148 12.42 5.78 -28.57
N GLU A 149 13.24 4.73 -28.67
CA GLU A 149 13.62 4.09 -29.94
C GLU A 149 13.73 2.58 -29.75
N ASN A 150 13.42 1.82 -30.78
CA ASN A 150 13.57 0.37 -30.81
C ASN A 150 14.18 -0.08 -32.15
N ASP A 151 15.47 -0.34 -32.16
CA ASP A 151 16.16 -1.00 -33.27
C ASP A 151 15.91 -2.52 -33.19
N THR A 152 14.85 -2.97 -33.83
CA THR A 152 14.47 -4.38 -33.83
C THR A 152 15.46 -5.30 -34.59
N LEU A 153 16.29 -4.73 -35.47
CA LEU A 153 17.33 -5.47 -36.22
C LEU A 153 18.59 -5.60 -35.37
N GLY A 154 19.09 -4.51 -34.84
CA GLY A 154 20.26 -4.50 -33.95
C GLY A 154 19.95 -5.05 -32.55
N GLY A 155 18.68 -5.10 -32.16
CA GLY A 155 18.25 -5.60 -30.87
C GLY A 155 18.57 -4.64 -29.72
N MET A 156 18.53 -3.36 -29.99
CA MET A 156 18.79 -2.28 -29.02
C MET A 156 17.55 -1.45 -28.81
N ILE A 157 17.28 -1.09 -27.54
CA ILE A 157 16.23 -0.15 -27.16
C ILE A 157 16.85 1.02 -26.43
N THR A 158 16.47 2.24 -26.83
CA THR A 158 16.74 3.46 -26.08
C THR A 158 15.47 3.81 -25.30
N TYR A 159 15.60 4.02 -24.00
CA TYR A 159 14.52 4.42 -23.13
C TYR A 159 14.89 5.57 -22.21
N GLU A 160 13.89 6.31 -21.75
CA GLU A 160 14.01 7.39 -20.78
C GLU A 160 13.45 6.95 -19.43
N VAL A 161 14.22 7.15 -18.37
CA VAL A 161 13.82 6.81 -16.99
C VAL A 161 12.88 7.88 -16.45
N ALA A 162 11.76 7.48 -15.86
CA ALA A 162 10.77 8.40 -15.31
C ALA A 162 11.39 9.32 -14.23
N PRO A 163 11.02 10.62 -14.17
CA PRO A 163 11.67 11.61 -13.29
C PRO A 163 11.69 11.23 -11.80
N TRP A 164 10.67 10.50 -11.33
CA TRP A 164 10.51 10.09 -9.93
C TRP A 164 11.31 8.82 -9.56
N VAL A 165 11.90 8.11 -10.54
CA VAL A 165 12.69 6.89 -10.31
C VAL A 165 14.12 7.24 -9.91
N GLU A 166 14.60 6.67 -8.83
CA GLU A 166 16.01 6.70 -8.44
C GLU A 166 16.75 5.50 -9.02
N TYR A 167 17.91 5.74 -9.60
CA TYR A 167 18.74 4.69 -10.19
C TYR A 167 20.20 5.13 -10.28
N GLU A 168 21.06 4.15 -10.52
CA GLU A 168 22.44 4.38 -10.97
C GLU A 168 22.83 3.34 -12.02
N ILE A 169 23.86 3.64 -12.80
CA ILE A 169 24.51 2.65 -13.66
C ILE A 169 25.75 2.14 -12.92
N ARG A 170 25.74 0.87 -12.53
CA ARG A 170 26.81 0.20 -11.81
C ARG A 170 27.22 -1.07 -12.58
N ASP A 171 28.51 -1.16 -12.97
CA ASP A 171 29.05 -2.27 -13.75
C ASP A 171 28.22 -2.57 -15.02
N SER A 172 27.84 -1.54 -15.75
CA SER A 172 26.95 -1.61 -16.90
C SER A 172 25.57 -2.22 -16.61
N ASN A 173 25.11 -2.20 -15.37
CA ASN A 173 23.73 -2.59 -15.00
C ASN A 173 22.94 -1.35 -14.58
N PHE A 174 21.67 -1.33 -14.95
CA PHE A 174 20.68 -0.40 -14.39
C PHE A 174 20.30 -0.90 -13.00
N VAL A 175 20.76 -0.20 -11.97
CA VAL A 175 20.42 -0.50 -10.58
C VAL A 175 19.30 0.44 -10.16
N ALA A 176 18.12 -0.08 -9.97
CA ALA A 176 17.00 0.67 -9.38
C ALA A 176 17.20 0.77 -7.87
N LYS A 177 16.89 1.93 -7.30
CA LYS A 177 17.13 2.25 -5.89
C LYS A 177 15.90 2.87 -5.26
N GLY A 178 15.76 2.68 -3.97
CA GLY A 178 14.74 3.31 -3.16
C GLY A 178 15.01 3.20 -1.69
N GLU A 179 14.04 3.52 -0.87
CA GLU A 179 14.13 3.48 0.58
C GLU A 179 14.26 2.04 1.08
N GLY A 180 15.47 1.65 1.52
CA GLY A 180 15.74 0.33 2.06
C GLY A 180 15.79 -0.81 1.04
N TRP A 181 15.93 -0.48 -0.27
CA TRP A 181 16.07 -1.48 -1.32
C TRP A 181 16.92 -0.99 -2.50
N GLU A 182 17.60 -1.93 -3.13
CA GLU A 182 18.20 -1.75 -4.45
C GLU A 182 18.25 -3.10 -5.18
N HIS A 183 18.10 -3.10 -6.49
CA HIS A 183 18.24 -4.30 -7.31
C HIS A 183 18.43 -3.97 -8.79
N VAL A 184 18.91 -4.96 -9.56
CA VAL A 184 18.91 -4.92 -11.02
C VAL A 184 17.62 -5.58 -11.50
N PRO A 185 16.65 -4.85 -12.07
CA PRO A 185 15.37 -5.43 -12.51
C PRO A 185 15.57 -6.52 -13.57
N ALA A 186 14.81 -7.61 -13.48
CA ALA A 186 14.83 -8.68 -14.48
C ALA A 186 13.53 -8.75 -15.29
N TRP A 187 12.42 -8.33 -14.70
CA TRP A 187 11.08 -8.50 -15.25
C TRP A 187 10.32 -7.18 -15.25
N GLY A 188 9.37 -7.05 -16.18
CA GLY A 188 8.54 -5.88 -16.28
C GLY A 188 7.23 -6.12 -17.00
N ILE A 189 6.41 -5.09 -17.01
CA ILE A 189 5.10 -5.03 -17.65
C ILE A 189 5.07 -3.80 -18.55
N ALA A 190 4.59 -3.95 -19.78
CA ALA A 190 4.50 -2.84 -20.73
C ALA A 190 3.07 -2.31 -20.88
N PHE A 191 2.96 -1.00 -20.96
CA PHE A 191 1.71 -0.26 -21.11
C PHE A 191 1.76 0.68 -22.31
N GLU A 192 0.62 0.89 -22.94
CA GLU A 192 0.44 1.98 -23.90
C GLU A 192 0.58 3.32 -23.18
N GLY A 193 1.44 4.21 -23.70
CA GLY A 193 1.76 5.45 -23.00
C GLY A 193 0.58 6.41 -22.83
N ASP A 194 -0.37 6.38 -23.76
CA ASP A 194 -1.50 7.32 -23.76
C ASP A 194 -2.72 6.80 -22.99
N THR A 195 -2.95 5.49 -23.01
CA THR A 195 -4.18 4.86 -22.47
C THR A 195 -3.96 4.16 -21.14
N LYS A 196 -2.71 3.97 -20.72
CA LYS A 196 -2.30 3.12 -19.58
C LYS A 196 -2.81 1.67 -19.69
N ARG A 197 -3.19 1.20 -20.87
CA ARG A 197 -3.60 -0.19 -21.11
C ARG A 197 -2.39 -1.09 -21.21
N LEU A 198 -2.54 -2.32 -20.74
CA LEU A 198 -1.53 -3.36 -20.89
C LEU A 198 -1.28 -3.66 -22.38
N VAL A 199 -0.03 -3.61 -22.82
CA VAL A 199 0.35 -4.09 -24.15
C VAL A 199 0.18 -5.61 -24.19
N TYR A 200 -0.54 -6.11 -25.17
CA TYR A 200 -0.90 -7.52 -25.27
C TYR A 200 0.31 -8.47 -25.15
N THR A 201 0.23 -9.45 -24.27
CA THR A 201 1.28 -10.46 -23.97
C THR A 201 2.60 -9.86 -23.45
N THR A 202 2.54 -8.82 -22.64
CA THR A 202 3.72 -8.21 -21.99
C THR A 202 3.57 -8.13 -20.46
N SER A 203 2.73 -8.98 -19.87
CA SER A 203 2.52 -9.01 -18.41
C SER A 203 3.76 -9.45 -17.61
N ASP A 204 4.65 -10.24 -18.22
CA ASP A 204 5.92 -10.64 -17.65
C ASP A 204 6.95 -10.77 -18.77
N ILE A 205 7.66 -9.67 -19.02
CA ILE A 205 8.73 -9.64 -20.04
C ILE A 205 10.08 -9.41 -19.36
N SER A 206 11.14 -9.98 -19.93
CA SER A 206 12.50 -9.60 -19.54
C SER A 206 12.77 -8.15 -19.93
N VAL A 207 13.54 -7.43 -19.11
CA VAL A 207 13.84 -6.01 -19.32
C VAL A 207 15.30 -5.75 -19.63
N GLY A 208 15.56 -4.69 -20.36
CA GLY A 208 16.90 -4.24 -20.75
C GLY A 208 17.58 -3.48 -19.61
N SER A 209 17.98 -4.19 -18.56
CA SER A 209 18.64 -3.64 -17.37
C SER A 209 20.12 -3.99 -17.26
N LYS A 210 20.63 -4.85 -18.15
CA LYS A 210 22.03 -5.31 -18.17
C LYS A 210 22.75 -4.85 -19.44
N GLN A 211 24.06 -4.65 -19.34
CA GLN A 211 24.91 -4.15 -20.43
C GLN A 211 24.41 -2.83 -20.97
N VAL A 212 23.91 -1.98 -20.10
CA VAL A 212 23.34 -0.68 -20.46
C VAL A 212 24.40 0.42 -20.51
N ALA A 213 24.09 1.45 -21.27
CA ALA A 213 24.88 2.70 -21.30
C ALA A 213 23.94 3.89 -21.16
N GLU A 214 24.25 4.80 -20.26
CA GLU A 214 23.59 6.10 -20.20
C GLU A 214 24.20 7.01 -21.26
N ILE A 215 23.41 7.34 -22.28
CA ILE A 215 23.86 8.11 -23.45
C ILE A 215 23.56 9.61 -23.32
N ALA A 216 22.66 9.99 -22.42
CA ALA A 216 22.35 11.34 -21.98
C ALA A 216 21.66 11.25 -20.62
N PRO A 217 21.52 12.33 -19.84
CA PRO A 217 20.83 12.31 -18.56
C PRO A 217 19.47 11.60 -18.63
N ARG A 218 19.30 10.52 -17.87
CA ARG A 218 18.12 9.63 -17.82
C ARG A 218 17.81 8.88 -19.13
N LYS A 219 18.63 8.95 -20.17
CA LYS A 219 18.45 8.20 -21.42
C LYS A 219 19.43 7.04 -21.49
N ILE A 220 18.88 5.85 -21.48
CA ILE A 220 19.62 4.60 -21.43
C ILE A 220 19.46 3.85 -22.75
N CYS A 221 20.58 3.35 -23.29
CA CYS A 221 20.59 2.40 -24.39
C CYS A 221 20.93 1.01 -23.85
N ALA A 222 20.13 0.00 -24.20
CA ALA A 222 20.24 -1.35 -23.67
C ALA A 222 20.07 -2.41 -24.76
N PRO A 223 20.79 -3.54 -24.71
CA PRO A 223 20.47 -4.74 -25.46
C PRO A 223 19.12 -5.29 -24.99
N TRP A 224 18.09 -5.12 -25.81
CA TRP A 224 16.73 -5.53 -25.44
C TRP A 224 15.92 -5.86 -26.69
N LYS A 225 15.65 -7.14 -26.90
CA LYS A 225 14.91 -7.64 -28.07
C LYS A 225 13.44 -7.84 -27.74
N ASN A 226 12.60 -6.87 -28.01
CA ASN A 226 11.16 -7.02 -27.92
C ASN A 226 10.44 -6.14 -28.95
N LYS A 227 9.91 -6.76 -30.01
CA LYS A 227 9.25 -6.03 -31.13
C LYS A 227 7.94 -5.31 -30.72
N LYS A 228 7.39 -5.61 -29.55
CA LYS A 228 6.14 -4.99 -29.05
C LYS A 228 6.37 -3.66 -28.37
N LEU A 229 7.62 -3.36 -28.00
CA LEU A 229 7.98 -2.12 -27.31
C LEU A 229 8.23 -1.02 -28.33
N ILE A 230 7.18 -0.47 -28.90
CA ILE A 230 7.28 0.64 -29.85
C ILE A 230 7.58 1.96 -29.11
N PRO A 231 8.14 3.00 -29.79
CA PRO A 231 8.29 4.32 -29.19
C PRO A 231 7.00 4.84 -28.57
N GLY A 232 7.10 5.38 -27.35
CA GLY A 232 5.96 5.81 -26.54
C GLY A 232 5.45 4.75 -25.53
N THR A 233 5.80 3.48 -25.72
CA THR A 233 5.48 2.42 -24.73
C THR A 233 6.12 2.74 -23.38
N VAL A 234 5.38 2.63 -22.29
CA VAL A 234 5.88 2.72 -20.93
C VAL A 234 6.08 1.32 -20.36
N VAL A 235 7.26 1.04 -19.84
CA VAL A 235 7.55 -0.25 -19.20
C VAL A 235 7.82 -0.02 -17.72
N VAL A 236 7.07 -0.70 -16.87
CA VAL A 236 7.34 -0.73 -15.44
C VAL A 236 8.24 -1.94 -15.15
N PHE A 237 9.41 -1.66 -14.62
CA PHE A 237 10.34 -2.67 -14.14
C PHE A 237 9.93 -3.05 -12.72
N ARG A 238 9.64 -4.33 -12.51
CA ARG A 238 9.17 -4.84 -11.23
C ARG A 238 10.33 -5.06 -10.26
N GLY A 239 10.06 -4.88 -8.97
CA GLY A 239 10.95 -5.29 -7.91
C GLY A 239 11.11 -6.81 -7.83
N TYR A 240 12.13 -7.27 -7.10
CA TYR A 240 12.28 -8.68 -6.75
C TYR A 240 11.44 -9.00 -5.52
N GLY A 241 10.85 -10.18 -5.55
CA GLY A 241 10.04 -10.69 -4.47
C GLY A 241 8.71 -9.95 -4.31
N ARG A 242 8.03 -10.30 -3.25
CA ARG A 242 6.79 -9.69 -2.79
C ARG A 242 6.87 -9.56 -1.28
N PRO A 243 7.51 -8.53 -0.74
CA PRO A 243 7.78 -8.43 0.69
C PRO A 243 6.54 -8.52 1.55
N THR A 244 5.52 -7.72 1.21
CA THR A 244 4.26 -7.65 1.96
C THR A 244 3.10 -7.25 1.06
N PRO A 245 1.86 -7.68 1.38
CA PRO A 245 0.66 -7.08 0.80
C PRO A 245 0.39 -5.68 1.38
N GLY A 246 -0.53 -4.94 0.79
CA GLY A 246 -1.04 -3.68 1.34
C GLY A 246 -1.86 -3.91 2.63
N ILE A 247 -2.71 -4.92 2.62
CA ILE A 247 -3.44 -5.38 3.82
C ILE A 247 -3.28 -6.90 3.94
N PHE A 248 -2.88 -7.36 5.11
CA PHE A 248 -2.79 -8.78 5.46
C PHE A 248 -3.83 -9.15 6.50
N MET A 249 -4.58 -10.22 6.24
CA MET A 249 -5.57 -10.79 7.16
C MET A 249 -5.27 -12.25 7.40
N TYR A 250 -5.33 -12.68 8.66
CA TYR A 250 -5.08 -14.07 9.01
C TYR A 250 -5.95 -14.52 10.20
N HIS A 251 -6.75 -15.58 10.00
CA HIS A 251 -7.71 -16.09 10.99
C HIS A 251 -8.67 -15.02 11.51
N ASP A 252 -9.08 -14.11 10.65
CA ASP A 252 -10.08 -13.08 10.99
C ASP A 252 -11.47 -13.54 10.64
N THR A 253 -12.44 -13.06 11.40
CA THR A 253 -13.87 -13.33 11.16
C THR A 253 -14.68 -12.04 11.17
N ASN A 254 -15.76 -12.00 10.36
CA ASN A 254 -16.73 -10.89 10.34
C ASN A 254 -16.08 -9.50 10.13
N THR A 255 -15.11 -9.41 9.26
CA THR A 255 -14.36 -8.16 9.03
C THR A 255 -14.88 -7.40 7.83
N THR A 256 -15.03 -6.09 7.97
CA THR A 256 -15.41 -5.17 6.88
C THR A 256 -14.27 -4.20 6.56
N LEU A 257 -13.91 -4.11 5.28
CA LEU A 257 -13.04 -3.08 4.73
C LEU A 257 -13.90 -2.14 3.88
N GLU A 258 -14.09 -0.90 4.34
CA GLU A 258 -15.02 0.06 3.75
C GLU A 258 -14.31 1.33 3.27
N ASN A 259 -14.52 1.72 2.02
CA ASN A 259 -13.96 2.95 1.46
C ASN A 259 -12.45 3.09 1.68
N ILE A 260 -11.70 2.04 1.25
CA ILE A 260 -10.24 1.98 1.33
C ILE A 260 -9.67 1.95 -0.09
N GLN A 261 -8.62 2.74 -0.32
CA GLN A 261 -7.90 2.78 -1.58
C GLN A 261 -6.45 2.35 -1.37
N VAL A 262 -6.00 1.36 -2.12
CA VAL A 262 -4.58 0.95 -2.16
C VAL A 262 -3.98 1.48 -3.46
N HIS A 263 -3.14 2.51 -3.36
CA HIS A 263 -2.48 3.12 -4.50
C HIS A 263 -1.19 2.41 -4.90
N TYR A 264 -0.54 1.80 -3.92
CA TYR A 264 0.59 0.91 -4.17
C TYR A 264 0.74 -0.12 -3.03
N ALA A 265 1.18 -1.33 -3.39
CA ALA A 265 1.61 -2.38 -2.47
C ALA A 265 2.78 -3.17 -3.07
N GLU A 266 3.70 -3.61 -2.22
CA GLU A 266 4.89 -4.35 -2.63
C GLU A 266 4.60 -5.84 -2.97
N GLY A 267 3.38 -6.28 -2.74
CA GLY A 267 2.87 -7.60 -3.09
C GLY A 267 1.45 -7.51 -3.62
N MET A 268 0.52 -8.22 -3.01
CA MET A 268 -0.92 -8.12 -3.29
C MET A 268 -1.52 -6.86 -2.63
N GLY A 269 -2.60 -6.33 -3.17
CA GLY A 269 -3.30 -5.21 -2.54
C GLY A 269 -3.94 -5.63 -1.21
N LEU A 270 -4.65 -6.75 -1.20
CA LEU A 270 -5.19 -7.43 -0.02
C LEU A 270 -4.88 -8.92 -0.13
N LEU A 271 -4.38 -9.51 0.93
CA LEU A 271 -4.32 -10.96 1.11
C LEU A 271 -5.05 -11.36 2.40
N ALA A 272 -6.06 -12.22 2.28
CA ALA A 272 -6.75 -12.84 3.42
C ALA A 272 -6.51 -14.35 3.40
N GLN A 273 -5.90 -14.87 4.47
CA GLN A 273 -5.64 -16.29 4.69
C GLN A 273 -6.51 -16.83 5.82
N MET A 274 -7.12 -18.00 5.63
CA MET A 274 -7.86 -18.70 6.68
C MET A 274 -8.89 -17.80 7.39
N SER A 275 -9.45 -16.83 6.68
CA SER A 275 -10.37 -15.82 7.22
C SER A 275 -11.78 -16.00 6.67
N GLU A 276 -12.82 -15.67 7.45
CA GLU A 276 -14.21 -15.92 7.12
C GLU A 276 -15.07 -14.65 7.22
N ASN A 277 -16.14 -14.56 6.43
CA ASN A 277 -17.09 -13.44 6.41
C ASN A 277 -16.41 -12.07 6.20
N ILE A 278 -15.61 -11.97 5.15
CA ILE A 278 -14.94 -10.72 4.78
C ILE A 278 -15.83 -9.92 3.83
N THR A 279 -16.12 -8.68 4.19
CA THR A 279 -16.88 -7.73 3.37
C THR A 279 -15.95 -6.64 2.81
N LEU A 280 -15.98 -6.46 1.51
CA LEU A 280 -15.30 -5.34 0.83
C LEU A 280 -16.38 -4.39 0.29
N ASP A 281 -16.47 -3.18 0.86
CA ASP A 281 -17.36 -2.13 0.38
C ASP A 281 -16.53 -0.92 -0.09
N LYS A 282 -16.59 -0.60 -1.38
CA LYS A 282 -15.79 0.46 -2.01
C LYS A 282 -14.27 0.30 -1.75
N PHE A 283 -13.81 -0.95 -1.69
CA PHE A 283 -12.39 -1.27 -1.67
C PHE A 283 -11.82 -1.21 -3.09
N SER A 284 -10.74 -0.49 -3.30
CA SER A 284 -10.13 -0.38 -4.62
C SER A 284 -8.61 -0.45 -4.55
N VAL A 285 -8.03 -1.06 -5.59
CA VAL A 285 -6.59 -1.06 -5.85
C VAL A 285 -6.41 -0.29 -7.15
N CYS A 286 -5.98 0.95 -7.07
CA CYS A 286 -5.99 1.89 -8.20
C CYS A 286 -4.91 2.97 -8.05
N LEU A 287 -4.50 3.57 -9.14
CA LEU A 287 -3.68 4.78 -9.14
C LEU A 287 -4.39 5.92 -8.40
N ARG A 288 -3.66 6.93 -7.92
CA ARG A 288 -4.23 8.10 -7.22
C ARG A 288 -5.21 8.90 -8.07
N GLY A 289 -5.08 8.86 -9.38
CA GLY A 289 -5.93 9.55 -10.34
C GLY A 289 -5.32 9.54 -11.74
N GLU A 290 -5.90 10.30 -12.64
CA GLU A 290 -5.42 10.38 -14.04
C GLU A 290 -4.01 10.98 -14.13
N ASP A 291 -3.70 11.92 -13.25
CA ASP A 291 -2.39 12.60 -13.19
C ASP A 291 -1.30 11.80 -12.45
N ASP A 292 -1.62 10.63 -11.92
CA ASP A 292 -0.60 9.77 -11.29
C ASP A 292 0.44 9.38 -12.36
N PRO A 293 1.74 9.71 -12.16
CA PRO A 293 2.77 9.40 -13.14
C PRO A 293 3.07 7.90 -13.26
N ARG A 294 2.58 7.10 -12.33
CA ARG A 294 2.75 5.64 -12.30
C ARG A 294 1.76 4.95 -13.22
N TYR A 295 2.14 3.75 -13.65
CA TYR A 295 1.32 2.86 -14.47
C TYR A 295 0.99 1.55 -13.74
N PHE A 296 1.43 1.40 -12.49
CA PHE A 296 1.36 0.14 -11.76
C PHE A 296 1.06 0.37 -10.28
N THR A 297 0.24 -0.52 -9.68
CA THR A 297 -0.27 -0.39 -8.31
C THR A 297 0.19 -1.51 -7.38
N THR A 298 0.37 -2.74 -7.87
CA THR A 298 0.69 -3.91 -7.03
C THR A 298 1.61 -4.86 -7.77
N GLN A 299 2.50 -5.55 -7.02
CA GLN A 299 3.40 -6.54 -7.60
C GLN A 299 2.70 -7.88 -7.90
N ALA A 300 1.44 -8.03 -7.50
CA ALA A 300 0.62 -9.23 -7.67
C ALA A 300 -0.88 -8.87 -7.76
N ASP A 301 -1.77 -9.77 -7.30
CA ASP A 301 -3.22 -9.61 -7.38
C ASP A 301 -3.73 -8.39 -6.59
N ALA A 302 -4.79 -7.77 -7.05
CA ALA A 302 -5.46 -6.71 -6.30
C ALA A 302 -6.03 -7.24 -4.99
N THR A 303 -6.67 -8.42 -5.04
CA THR A 303 -7.20 -9.13 -3.86
C THR A 303 -6.97 -10.64 -4.01
N HIS A 304 -6.61 -11.30 -2.92
CA HIS A 304 -6.37 -12.73 -2.90
C HIS A 304 -6.92 -13.34 -1.60
N PHE A 305 -7.69 -14.41 -1.73
CA PHE A 305 -8.26 -15.15 -0.61
C PHE A 305 -7.78 -16.59 -0.68
N SER A 306 -7.25 -17.10 0.42
CA SER A 306 -6.75 -18.48 0.53
C SER A 306 -7.15 -19.09 1.88
N GLY A 307 -7.58 -20.37 1.85
CA GLY A 307 -8.00 -21.10 3.04
C GLY A 307 -7.87 -22.59 2.84
#